data_ff4302e9f0f39ace035e4e5ec0483e1c
#
_entry.id   ff4302e9f0f39ace035e4e5ec0483e1c
#
_cell.length_a   1.000
_cell.length_b   1.000
_cell.length_c   1.000
_cell.angle_alpha   90.00
_cell.angle_beta   90.00
_cell.angle_gamma   90.00
#
_symmetry.space_group_name_H-M   'P 1'
#
loop_
_entity.id
_entity.type
_entity.pdbx_description
1 polymer ?
#
loop_
_entity_poly.entity_id
_entity_poly.type
_entity_poly.pdbx_seq_one_letter_code
_entity_poly.pdbx_strand_id
1 'polypeptide(L)'
;LIEYCVSKGKTSLRYIEKVALAWADEGISTVEAAKEEVSNHNEVAYRIMRAFGITGREPGQAEKQLISKWTDVFCFDSDMIIEACNRTLKATHQPSFEYADSILTKWNSSNIRNSEDVKKSDAQYEASKAAKVIKNPASLKQNANRFNNYQQRPKKSDDFYNSLLSNNN
;
A
#
# COMPACT_ATOMS: atom_id res chain seq x y z
N LEU A 1 8.80 -1.29 -32.30
CA LEU A 1 7.52 -0.84 -31.81
C LEU A 1 6.45 -1.94 -31.86
N ILE A 2 6.11 -2.44 -33.05
CA ILE A 2 5.05 -3.46 -33.23
C ILE A 2 5.38 -4.73 -32.44
N GLU A 3 6.60 -5.23 -32.56
CA GLU A 3 7.09 -6.40 -31.82
C GLU A 3 6.94 -6.23 -30.30
N TYR A 4 7.29 -5.05 -29.78
CA TYR A 4 7.08 -4.69 -28.39
C TYR A 4 5.60 -4.76 -27.99
N CYS A 5 4.71 -4.15 -28.78
CA CYS A 5 3.26 -4.18 -28.49
C CYS A 5 2.69 -5.60 -28.54
N VAL A 6 3.13 -6.41 -29.50
CA VAL A 6 2.73 -7.82 -29.62
C VAL A 6 3.24 -8.65 -28.43
N SER A 7 4.49 -8.46 -28.01
CA SER A 7 5.05 -9.15 -26.84
C SER A 7 4.31 -8.84 -25.53
N LYS A 8 3.69 -7.65 -25.44
CA LYS A 8 2.79 -7.25 -24.34
C LYS A 8 1.34 -7.75 -24.51
N GLY A 9 1.04 -8.50 -25.59
CA GLY A 9 -0.30 -8.96 -25.90
C GLY A 9 -1.27 -7.85 -26.34
N LYS A 10 -0.75 -6.69 -26.75
CA LYS A 10 -1.52 -5.50 -27.15
C LYS A 10 -1.42 -5.29 -28.66
N THR A 11 -2.34 -5.87 -29.41
CA THR A 11 -2.36 -5.85 -30.88
C THR A 11 -3.27 -4.76 -31.48
N SER A 12 -3.94 -3.97 -30.65
CA SER A 12 -4.82 -2.88 -31.10
C SER A 12 -4.00 -1.75 -31.73
N LEU A 13 -4.37 -1.33 -32.93
CA LEU A 13 -3.73 -0.19 -33.64
C LEU A 13 -3.72 1.07 -32.78
N ARG A 14 -4.82 1.33 -32.05
CA ARG A 14 -4.92 2.49 -31.15
C ARG A 14 -3.90 2.44 -30.00
N TYR A 15 -3.54 1.24 -29.53
CA TYR A 15 -2.49 1.09 -28.53
C TYR A 15 -1.12 1.31 -29.16
N ILE A 16 -0.88 0.74 -30.32
CA ILE A 16 0.38 0.90 -31.07
C ILE A 16 0.64 2.37 -31.37
N GLU A 17 -0.38 3.09 -31.81
CA GLU A 17 -0.32 4.54 -32.06
C GLU A 17 0.06 5.33 -30.79
N LYS A 18 -0.58 5.04 -29.66
CA LYS A 18 -0.23 5.68 -28.38
C LYS A 18 1.21 5.45 -27.97
N VAL A 19 1.71 4.21 -28.11
CA VAL A 19 3.11 3.89 -27.80
C VAL A 19 4.05 4.59 -28.78
N ALA A 20 3.68 4.67 -30.06
CA ALA A 20 4.47 5.39 -31.05
C ALA A 20 4.62 6.88 -30.73
N LEU A 21 3.52 7.52 -30.33
CA LEU A 21 3.53 8.92 -29.93
C LEU A 21 4.36 9.15 -28.66
N ALA A 22 4.19 8.30 -27.64
CA ALA A 22 4.98 8.38 -26.41
C ALA A 22 6.48 8.24 -26.67
N TRP A 23 6.89 7.26 -27.47
CA TRP A 23 8.29 7.08 -27.85
C TRP A 23 8.84 8.25 -28.69
N ALA A 24 8.00 8.85 -29.54
CA ALA A 24 8.37 10.04 -30.28
C ALA A 24 8.60 11.25 -29.36
N ASP A 25 7.73 11.44 -28.37
CA ASP A 25 7.85 12.51 -27.37
C ASP A 25 9.10 12.33 -26.49
N GLU A 26 9.47 11.08 -26.18
CA GLU A 26 10.69 10.71 -25.44
C GLU A 26 11.95 10.68 -26.31
N GLY A 27 11.83 10.92 -27.61
CA GLY A 27 12.96 10.92 -28.56
C GLY A 27 13.50 9.52 -28.91
N ILE A 28 12.72 8.46 -28.63
CA ILE A 28 13.08 7.07 -28.92
C ILE A 28 12.85 6.79 -30.41
N SER A 29 13.88 7.00 -31.22
CA SER A 29 13.80 6.84 -32.68
C SER A 29 14.57 5.62 -33.21
N THR A 30 15.40 4.98 -32.37
CA THR A 30 16.21 3.82 -32.76
C THR A 30 15.75 2.54 -32.08
N VAL A 31 16.11 1.39 -32.66
CA VAL A 31 15.80 0.08 -32.09
C VAL A 31 16.57 -0.15 -30.78
N GLU A 32 17.78 0.38 -30.69
CA GLU A 32 18.65 0.28 -29.53
C GLU A 32 18.05 1.06 -28.37
N ALA A 33 17.64 2.31 -28.58
CA ALA A 33 16.97 3.13 -27.55
C ALA A 33 15.66 2.48 -27.07
N ALA A 34 14.89 1.90 -28.00
CA ALA A 34 13.68 1.17 -27.64
C ALA A 34 13.96 -0.08 -26.79
N LYS A 35 15.03 -0.82 -27.06
CA LYS A 35 15.45 -1.97 -26.25
C LYS A 35 15.92 -1.55 -24.86
N GLU A 36 16.63 -0.44 -24.77
CA GLU A 36 17.09 0.13 -23.51
C GLU A 36 15.90 0.55 -22.65
N GLU A 37 14.91 1.22 -23.23
CA GLU A 37 13.67 1.60 -22.54
C GLU A 37 12.90 0.38 -22.01
N VAL A 38 12.76 -0.65 -22.85
CA VAL A 38 12.13 -1.92 -22.41
C VAL A 38 12.93 -2.61 -21.30
N SER A 39 14.26 -2.51 -21.33
CA SER A 39 15.14 -3.05 -20.28
C SER A 39 14.96 -2.28 -18.97
N ASN A 40 14.91 -0.95 -19.04
CA ASN A 40 14.68 -0.09 -17.87
C ASN A 40 13.33 -0.38 -17.21
N HIS A 41 12.27 -0.54 -17.99
CA HIS A 41 10.96 -0.95 -17.46
C HIS A 41 10.99 -2.32 -16.75
N ASN A 42 11.73 -3.28 -17.30
CA ASN A 42 11.92 -4.57 -16.64
C ASN A 42 12.72 -4.42 -15.34
N GLU A 43 13.76 -3.60 -15.33
CA GLU A 43 14.57 -3.34 -14.13
C GLU A 43 13.73 -2.71 -13.01
N VAL A 44 12.89 -1.72 -13.33
CA VAL A 44 11.97 -1.11 -12.37
C VAL A 44 11.02 -2.15 -11.79
N ALA A 45 10.45 -3.02 -12.63
CA ALA A 45 9.58 -4.09 -12.16
C ALA A 45 10.29 -5.05 -11.20
N TYR A 46 11.53 -5.43 -11.50
CA TYR A 46 12.34 -6.27 -10.59
C TYR A 46 12.71 -5.55 -9.29
N ARG A 47 12.99 -4.25 -9.33
CA ARG A 47 13.22 -3.44 -8.12
C ARG A 47 12.00 -3.43 -7.21
N ILE A 48 10.79 -3.27 -7.78
CA ILE A 48 9.53 -3.29 -7.04
C ILE A 48 9.28 -4.68 -6.44
N MET A 49 9.46 -5.75 -7.21
CA MET A 49 9.34 -7.13 -6.70
C MET A 49 10.26 -7.37 -5.52
N ARG A 50 11.52 -6.93 -5.64
CA ARG A 50 12.52 -7.04 -4.58
C ARG A 50 12.13 -6.22 -3.34
N ALA A 51 11.56 -5.03 -3.51
CA ALA A 51 11.07 -4.21 -2.41
C ALA A 51 9.93 -4.90 -1.63
N PHE A 52 9.11 -5.71 -2.31
CA PHE A 52 8.13 -6.58 -1.67
C PHE A 52 8.71 -7.89 -1.08
N GLY A 53 10.03 -8.12 -1.22
CA GLY A 53 10.66 -9.37 -0.80
C GLY A 53 10.35 -10.55 -1.70
N ILE A 54 9.79 -10.32 -2.88
CA ILE A 54 9.46 -11.34 -3.85
C ILE A 54 10.67 -11.55 -4.76
N THR A 55 11.36 -12.67 -4.61
CA THR A 55 12.54 -13.03 -5.39
C THR A 55 12.33 -14.38 -6.10
N GLY A 56 13.09 -14.63 -7.17
CA GLY A 56 13.10 -15.93 -7.86
C GLY A 56 11.96 -16.15 -8.86
N ARG A 57 11.09 -15.16 -9.09
CA ARG A 57 10.07 -15.19 -10.14
C ARG A 57 9.90 -13.84 -10.83
N GLU A 58 9.39 -13.86 -12.04
CA GLU A 58 8.93 -12.67 -12.73
C GLU A 58 7.58 -12.17 -12.17
N PRO A 59 7.30 -10.85 -12.34
CA PRO A 59 5.96 -10.32 -12.03
C PRO A 59 4.89 -11.02 -12.87
N GLY A 60 3.79 -11.41 -12.23
CA GLY A 60 2.61 -11.92 -12.91
C GLY A 60 1.91 -10.85 -13.76
N GLN A 61 0.96 -11.25 -14.61
CA GLN A 61 0.28 -10.32 -15.53
C GLN A 61 -0.45 -9.18 -14.80
N ALA A 62 -1.13 -9.48 -13.69
CA ALA A 62 -1.81 -8.47 -12.88
C ALA A 62 -0.80 -7.50 -12.22
N GLU A 63 0.32 -8.02 -11.72
CA GLU A 63 1.39 -7.22 -11.14
C GLU A 63 2.03 -6.29 -12.19
N LYS A 64 2.29 -6.80 -13.40
CA LYS A 64 2.79 -6.01 -14.54
C LYS A 64 1.84 -4.86 -14.91
N GLN A 65 0.53 -5.11 -14.88
CA GLN A 65 -0.47 -4.07 -15.17
C GLN A 65 -0.46 -2.95 -14.13
N LEU A 66 -0.34 -3.30 -12.85
CA LEU A 66 -0.27 -2.31 -11.78
C LEU A 66 1.04 -1.52 -11.83
N ILE A 67 2.17 -2.19 -12.06
CA ILE A 67 3.47 -1.52 -12.23
C ILE A 67 3.41 -0.52 -13.39
N SER A 68 2.93 -0.94 -14.58
CA SER A 68 2.77 -0.03 -15.75
C SER A 68 1.81 1.13 -15.46
N LYS A 69 0.75 0.91 -14.67
CA LYS A 69 -0.12 1.99 -14.23
C LYS A 69 0.63 3.02 -13.38
N TRP A 70 1.50 2.57 -12.48
CA TRP A 70 2.25 3.46 -11.59
C TRP A 70 3.34 4.24 -12.30
N THR A 71 4.03 3.61 -13.27
CA THR A 71 5.08 4.24 -14.06
C THR A 71 4.53 5.09 -15.21
N ASP A 72 3.61 4.54 -16.02
CA ASP A 72 3.22 5.16 -17.30
C ASP A 72 2.01 6.09 -17.15
N VAL A 73 1.06 5.78 -16.23
CA VAL A 73 -0.17 6.57 -16.03
C VAL A 73 0.01 7.59 -14.91
N PHE A 74 0.56 7.17 -13.78
CA PHE A 74 0.78 8.06 -12.64
C PHE A 74 2.11 8.81 -12.73
N CYS A 75 3.05 8.35 -13.57
CA CYS A 75 4.39 8.91 -13.76
C CYS A 75 5.14 9.04 -12.42
N PHE A 76 5.03 8.04 -11.55
CA PHE A 76 5.83 7.99 -10.33
C PHE A 76 7.22 7.45 -10.60
N ASP A 77 8.20 8.09 -9.98
CA ASP A 77 9.56 7.57 -9.93
C ASP A 77 9.62 6.25 -9.13
N SER A 78 10.57 5.40 -9.48
CA SER A 78 10.76 4.09 -8.83
C SER A 78 10.91 4.19 -7.31
N ASP A 79 11.54 5.23 -6.80
CA ASP A 79 11.76 5.40 -5.36
C ASP A 79 10.45 5.71 -4.63
N MET A 80 9.52 6.47 -5.25
CA MET A 80 8.18 6.68 -4.71
C MET A 80 7.37 5.40 -4.67
N ILE A 81 7.47 4.57 -5.71
CA ILE A 81 6.78 3.28 -5.77
C ILE A 81 7.34 2.35 -4.68
N ILE A 82 8.66 2.30 -4.50
CA ILE A 82 9.31 1.52 -3.45
C ILE A 82 8.88 1.98 -2.06
N GLU A 83 8.74 3.28 -1.83
CA GLU A 83 8.24 3.81 -0.55
C GLU A 83 6.80 3.33 -0.28
N ALA A 84 5.92 3.31 -1.29
CA ALA A 84 4.57 2.76 -1.15
C ALA A 84 4.60 1.26 -0.84
N CYS A 85 5.51 0.49 -1.45
CA CYS A 85 5.72 -0.94 -1.15
C CYS A 85 6.17 -1.14 0.30
N ASN A 86 7.12 -0.35 0.78
CA ASN A 86 7.61 -0.40 2.16
C ASN A 86 6.50 -0.07 3.17
N ARG A 87 5.66 0.91 2.87
CA ARG A 87 4.48 1.25 3.70
C ARG A 87 3.45 0.14 3.71
N THR A 88 3.25 -0.51 2.57
CA THR A 88 2.38 -1.68 2.46
C THR A 88 2.87 -2.79 3.40
N LEU A 89 4.15 -3.14 3.33
CA LEU A 89 4.72 -4.18 4.20
C LEU A 89 4.62 -3.82 5.69
N LYS A 90 4.81 -2.55 6.06
CA LYS A 90 4.63 -2.09 7.45
C LYS A 90 3.18 -2.22 7.93
N ALA A 91 2.21 -1.99 7.05
CA ALA A 91 0.79 -2.00 7.41
C ALA A 91 0.18 -3.40 7.39
N THR A 92 0.54 -4.22 6.40
CA THR A 92 -0.10 -5.52 6.13
C THR A 92 0.75 -6.72 6.55
N HIS A 93 2.05 -6.50 6.79
CA HIS A 93 3.07 -7.53 7.06
C HIS A 93 3.22 -8.57 5.94
N GLN A 94 2.70 -8.29 4.76
CA GLN A 94 2.80 -9.13 3.58
C GLN A 94 2.73 -8.29 2.30
N PRO A 95 3.30 -8.78 1.17
CA PRO A 95 3.22 -8.07 -0.10
C PRO A 95 1.78 -8.02 -0.61
N SER A 96 1.29 -6.81 -0.93
CA SER A 96 -0.01 -6.58 -1.55
C SER A 96 0.09 -5.43 -2.55
N PHE A 97 -0.01 -5.78 -3.82
CA PHE A 97 0.00 -4.82 -4.91
C PHE A 97 -1.24 -3.92 -4.90
N GLU A 98 -2.41 -4.45 -4.51
CA GLU A 98 -3.65 -3.70 -4.40
C GLU A 98 -3.57 -2.64 -3.30
N TYR A 99 -2.94 -2.98 -2.17
CA TYR A 99 -2.75 -2.02 -1.09
C TYR A 99 -1.77 -0.91 -1.49
N ALA A 100 -0.66 -1.25 -2.16
CA ALA A 100 0.26 -0.27 -2.71
C ALA A 100 -0.42 0.61 -3.77
N ASP A 101 -1.27 0.04 -4.63
CA ASP A 101 -2.06 0.80 -5.60
C ASP A 101 -2.98 1.81 -4.92
N SER A 102 -3.59 1.46 -3.81
CA SER A 102 -4.43 2.38 -3.03
C SER A 102 -3.64 3.56 -2.48
N ILE A 103 -2.41 3.33 -2.00
CA ILE A 103 -1.51 4.40 -1.53
C ILE A 103 -1.13 5.32 -2.69
N LEU A 104 -0.64 4.75 -3.81
CA LEU A 104 -0.21 5.50 -4.97
C LEU A 104 -1.36 6.27 -5.63
N THR A 105 -2.54 5.69 -5.70
CA THR A 105 -3.75 6.37 -6.18
C THR A 105 -4.09 7.57 -5.30
N LYS A 106 -3.98 7.43 -3.98
CA LYS A 106 -4.20 8.53 -3.04
C LYS A 106 -3.14 9.62 -3.21
N TRP A 107 -1.87 9.27 -3.36
CA TRP A 107 -0.80 10.24 -3.61
C TRP A 107 -1.01 10.98 -4.93
N ASN A 108 -1.38 10.26 -5.99
CA ASN A 108 -1.69 10.86 -7.28
C ASN A 108 -2.86 11.86 -7.19
N SER A 109 -3.96 11.49 -6.51
CA SER A 109 -5.12 12.37 -6.32
C SER A 109 -4.82 13.60 -5.44
N SER A 110 -3.85 13.48 -4.52
CA SER A 110 -3.38 14.57 -3.66
C SER A 110 -2.21 15.36 -4.25
N ASN A 111 -1.82 15.07 -5.50
CA ASN A 111 -0.69 15.67 -6.22
C ASN A 111 0.65 15.56 -5.46
N ILE A 112 0.84 14.48 -4.71
CA ILE A 112 2.08 14.16 -3.99
C ILE A 112 3.00 13.45 -4.99
N ARG A 113 4.14 14.09 -5.33
CA ARG A 113 5.04 13.61 -6.40
C ARG A 113 6.44 13.25 -5.92
N ASN A 114 6.82 13.64 -4.72
CA ASN A 114 8.14 13.41 -4.18
C ASN A 114 8.10 13.02 -2.69
N SER A 115 9.22 12.53 -2.18
CA SER A 115 9.33 12.06 -0.79
C SER A 115 9.14 13.15 0.25
N GLU A 116 9.42 14.42 -0.11
CA GLU A 116 9.21 15.56 0.81
C GLU A 116 7.72 15.85 0.99
N ASP A 117 6.93 15.78 -0.08
CA ASP A 117 5.48 15.95 -0.02
C ASP A 117 4.82 14.82 0.76
N VAL A 118 5.35 13.61 0.65
CA VAL A 118 4.93 12.47 1.47
C VAL A 118 5.15 12.77 2.95
N LYS A 119 6.34 13.25 3.34
CA LYS A 119 6.65 13.62 4.74
C LYS A 119 5.76 14.74 5.26
N LYS A 120 5.48 15.75 4.42
CA LYS A 120 4.54 16.84 4.78
C LYS A 120 3.12 16.31 5.00
N SER A 121 2.65 15.44 4.12
CA SER A 121 1.33 14.80 4.24
C SER A 121 1.23 13.95 5.52
N ASP A 122 2.28 13.20 5.85
CA ASP A 122 2.34 12.40 7.08
C ASP A 122 2.29 13.29 8.32
N ALA A 123 3.07 14.37 8.35
CA ALA A 123 3.08 15.32 9.45
C ALA A 123 1.69 15.99 9.66
N GLN A 124 1.02 16.35 8.56
CA GLN A 124 -0.35 16.88 8.61
C GLN A 124 -1.36 15.85 9.14
N TYR A 125 -1.23 14.59 8.72
CA TYR A 125 -2.07 13.50 9.21
C TYR A 125 -1.89 13.27 10.70
N GLU A 126 -0.66 13.20 11.19
CA GLU A 126 -0.37 13.03 12.62
C GLU A 126 -0.85 14.23 13.45
N ALA A 127 -0.67 15.46 12.97
CA ALA A 127 -1.20 16.66 13.62
C ALA A 127 -2.74 16.63 13.68
N SER A 128 -3.41 16.21 12.62
CA SER A 128 -4.87 16.10 12.57
C SER A 128 -5.40 15.00 13.50
N LYS A 129 -4.67 13.91 13.64
CA LYS A 129 -4.97 12.80 14.55
C LYS A 129 -4.83 13.23 16.00
N ALA A 130 -3.75 13.92 16.34
CA ALA A 130 -3.53 14.49 17.66
C ALA A 130 -4.64 15.49 18.04
N ALA A 131 -5.03 16.39 17.12
CA ALA A 131 -6.11 17.34 17.33
C ALA A 131 -7.48 16.68 17.55
N LYS A 132 -7.76 15.55 16.87
CA LYS A 132 -9.00 14.77 17.09
C LYS A 132 -9.04 14.09 18.45
N VAL A 133 -7.90 13.60 18.94
CA VAL A 133 -7.78 13.00 20.28
C VAL A 133 -8.07 14.04 21.37
N ILE A 134 -7.58 15.26 21.19
CA ILE A 134 -7.81 16.37 22.15
C ILE A 134 -9.29 16.80 22.15
N LYS A 135 -9.96 16.79 20.98
CA LYS A 135 -11.37 17.18 20.87
C LYS A 135 -12.36 16.14 21.41
N ASN A 136 -11.97 14.89 21.58
CA ASN A 136 -12.82 13.80 22.07
C ASN A 136 -12.11 12.94 23.14
N PRO A 137 -11.88 13.49 24.36
CA PRO A 137 -11.31 12.70 25.46
C PRO A 137 -12.23 11.54 25.89
N ALA A 138 -13.51 11.58 25.50
CA ALA A 138 -14.46 10.49 25.75
C ALA A 138 -14.26 9.25 24.85
N SER A 139 -13.47 9.31 23.79
CA SER A 139 -13.16 8.15 22.95
C SER A 139 -12.06 7.25 23.54
N LEU A 140 -11.46 7.65 24.66
CA LEU A 140 -10.65 6.77 25.52
C LEU A 140 -11.51 5.86 26.39
N LYS A 141 -12.86 5.84 26.22
CA LYS A 141 -13.68 4.78 26.78
C LYS A 141 -13.17 3.48 26.19
N GLN A 142 -12.53 2.72 27.10
CA GLN A 142 -12.20 1.32 26.94
C GLN A 142 -13.18 0.68 25.95
N ASN A 143 -12.64 0.02 24.96
CA ASN A 143 -13.41 -0.93 24.17
C ASN A 143 -14.14 -1.81 25.18
N ALA A 144 -15.41 -1.51 25.44
CA ALA A 144 -16.28 -2.39 26.18
C ALA A 144 -16.50 -3.61 25.28
N ASN A 145 -15.52 -4.49 25.28
CA ASN A 145 -15.61 -5.80 24.69
C ASN A 145 -16.85 -6.45 25.30
N ARG A 146 -17.68 -7.05 24.46
CA ARG A 146 -18.87 -7.80 24.89
C ARG A 146 -18.55 -8.81 25.99
N PHE A 147 -17.28 -9.19 26.16
CA PHE A 147 -16.74 -10.05 27.22
C PHE A 147 -16.39 -9.30 28.53
N ASN A 148 -16.12 -7.98 28.48
CA ASN A 148 -15.79 -7.19 29.67
C ASN A 148 -17.00 -6.46 30.25
N ASN A 149 -18.21 -6.64 29.73
CA ASN A 149 -19.42 -5.99 30.16
C ASN A 149 -20.23 -6.88 31.14
N TYR A 150 -19.60 -7.91 31.67
CA TYR A 150 -20.21 -8.77 32.70
C TYR A 150 -20.06 -8.10 34.07
N GLN A 151 -21.17 -7.70 34.66
CA GLN A 151 -21.18 -7.24 36.05
C GLN A 151 -20.70 -8.39 36.96
N GLN A 152 -19.52 -8.21 37.51
CA GLN A 152 -19.04 -9.18 38.54
C GLN A 152 -20.02 -9.22 39.70
N ARG A 153 -20.39 -10.42 40.09
CA ARG A 153 -21.20 -10.62 41.33
C ARG A 153 -20.50 -9.92 42.47
N PRO A 154 -21.23 -9.18 43.32
CA PRO A 154 -20.65 -8.61 44.51
C PRO A 154 -20.02 -9.74 45.36
N LYS A 155 -18.77 -9.54 45.78
CA LYS A 155 -18.10 -10.48 46.69
C LYS A 155 -18.99 -10.64 47.92
N LYS A 156 -19.35 -11.87 48.23
CA LYS A 156 -20.03 -12.17 49.49
C LYS A 156 -19.06 -11.93 50.62
N SER A 157 -19.57 -11.52 51.80
CA SER A 157 -18.76 -11.25 53.00
C SER A 157 -18.06 -12.51 53.49
N ASP A 158 -16.92 -12.35 54.15
CA ASP A 158 -16.17 -13.46 54.71
C ASP A 158 -17.01 -14.26 55.72
N ASP A 159 -17.98 -13.60 56.41
CA ASP A 159 -18.95 -14.25 57.29
C ASP A 159 -19.83 -15.28 56.58
N PHE A 160 -20.17 -15.04 55.31
CA PHE A 160 -20.92 -16.00 54.50
C PHE A 160 -20.11 -17.27 54.24
N TYR A 161 -18.82 -17.13 53.97
CA TYR A 161 -17.96 -18.29 53.73
C TYR A 161 -17.68 -19.05 55.03
N ASN A 162 -17.50 -18.35 56.13
CA ASN A 162 -17.32 -18.95 57.46
C ASN A 162 -18.57 -19.72 57.93
N SER A 163 -19.78 -19.22 57.64
CA SER A 163 -21.03 -19.94 57.96
C SER A 163 -21.20 -21.24 57.14
N LEU A 164 -20.68 -21.29 55.93
CA LEU A 164 -20.69 -22.52 55.12
C LEU A 164 -19.72 -23.59 55.63
N LEU A 165 -18.60 -23.16 56.24
CA LEU A 165 -17.61 -24.05 56.82
C LEU A 165 -18.03 -24.60 58.19
N SER A 166 -18.85 -23.84 58.99
CA SER A 166 -19.32 -24.26 60.25
C SER A 166 -20.54 -25.20 60.28
N ASN A 167 -21.24 -25.32 59.14
CA ASN A 167 -22.41 -26.21 58.99
C ASN A 167 -22.07 -27.61 58.46
N ASN A 168 -20.81 -27.99 58.37
CA ASN A 168 -20.35 -29.29 57.89
C ASN A 168 -19.67 -30.14 59.02
N ASN A 169 -20.05 -29.96 60.25
CA ASN A 169 -19.64 -30.84 61.37
C ASN A 169 -20.85 -31.51 62.03
#